data_20994b52134a23efacf58c027ddf9a75
#
_entry.id   20994b52134a23efacf58c027ddf9a75
#
_cell.length_a   1.000
_cell.length_b   1.000
_cell.length_c   1.000
_cell.angle_alpha   90.00
_cell.angle_beta   90.00
_cell.angle_gamma   90.00
#
_symmetry.space_group_name_H-M   'P 1'
#
loop_
_entity.id
_entity.type
_entity.pdbx_description
1 polymer ?
#
loop_
_entity_poly.entity_id
_entity_poly.type
_entity_poly.pdbx_seq_one_letter_code
_entity_poly.pdbx_strand_id
1 'polypeptide(L)'
;MTAVEASDLFRLYASPEGTSVALQGLTLDVEEGELLVVFGPSGSGKSTLLRILAGLDRPSAGTVSVFGHDLRTLRGRALREYRSRSLGYADQHYTRALAPELPASEQVALRLALLGAPREERGRAADRLLERVGLLDRRTALPAELSGGQQQRVAICAALAHRPRLFIADEPTGELDSANAAEIFKLIRALSQEVGATTVLVSHDPESGRVADRVVQIRDGRVSAEGNEAVVNRGGWIRIPEELLGGASRASVEGAPDGVVLRVRERDLNHDPVLPDTAPGPVVARTVGLAKDYGREHVFRDLTIELSAGRLSAVTGPSGSGKSTLLHLLAGLDLPTAGEVYVLNEPVSQLDATRRALVRRAHVGLVTQGTDLVPFLTALETVELALSLRGLPTAGAAATLAAVGLDELAQQRVSRLSMGERQRVAVARALAARPKLLLADEPTARLDEANARAVGRLFAELAATTGTAIVCATHDPVLIEHARFEVPLGTLAQ
;
A
#
# COMPACT_ATOMS: atom_id res chain seq x y z
N MET A 1 -30.81 10.90 8.37
CA MET A 1 -30.28 11.31 9.71
C MET A 1 -28.78 11.11 9.72
N THR A 2 -28.07 12.10 10.25
CA THR A 2 -26.59 12.01 10.25
C THR A 2 -26.13 10.99 11.28
N ALA A 3 -25.39 9.99 10.83
CA ALA A 3 -24.82 8.93 11.66
C ALA A 3 -23.47 9.34 12.28
N VAL A 4 -22.64 10.03 11.49
CA VAL A 4 -21.35 10.55 11.93
C VAL A 4 -21.28 12.03 11.65
N GLU A 5 -20.89 12.80 12.65
CA GLU A 5 -20.60 14.24 12.53
C GLU A 5 -19.21 14.51 13.08
N ALA A 6 -18.30 15.01 12.25
CA ALA A 6 -17.00 15.49 12.65
C ALA A 6 -16.84 16.95 12.21
N SER A 7 -16.49 17.84 13.12
CA SER A 7 -16.29 19.26 12.83
C SER A 7 -14.97 19.75 13.37
N ASP A 8 -14.17 20.37 12.50
CA ASP A 8 -12.86 20.94 12.81
C ASP A 8 -11.96 19.98 13.60
N LEU A 9 -11.92 18.72 13.18
CA LEU A 9 -11.26 17.65 13.92
C LEU A 9 -9.73 17.74 13.78
N PHE A 10 -9.03 17.84 14.90
CA PHE A 10 -7.58 17.82 14.96
C PHE A 10 -7.09 16.60 15.73
N ARG A 11 -6.00 16.01 15.27
CA ARG A 11 -5.28 14.99 16.01
C ARG A 11 -3.78 15.20 15.89
N LEU A 12 -3.16 15.43 17.04
CA LEU A 12 -1.72 15.62 17.18
C LEU A 12 -1.15 14.46 18.00
N TYR A 13 -0.05 13.90 17.53
CA TYR A 13 0.73 12.92 18.26
C TYR A 13 2.03 13.56 18.72
N ALA A 14 2.22 13.62 20.04
CA ALA A 14 3.48 14.05 20.61
C ALA A 14 4.50 12.90 20.56
N SER A 15 5.70 13.18 20.10
CA SER A 15 6.83 12.27 20.17
C SER A 15 8.03 13.02 20.77
N PRO A 16 9.07 12.32 21.25
CA PRO A 16 10.31 12.98 21.74
C PRO A 16 10.97 13.87 20.66
N GLU A 17 10.64 13.65 19.40
CA GLU A 17 11.21 14.35 18.24
C GLU A 17 10.35 15.52 17.75
N GLY A 18 9.21 15.80 18.37
CA GLY A 18 8.27 16.86 17.99
C GLY A 18 6.82 16.39 17.90
N THR A 19 5.94 17.29 17.46
CA THR A 19 4.51 16.99 17.28
C THR A 19 4.22 16.66 15.82
N SER A 20 3.66 15.49 15.56
CA SER A 20 3.12 15.11 14.25
C SER A 20 1.63 15.40 14.21
N VAL A 21 1.15 16.03 13.15
CA VAL A 21 -0.25 16.39 12.96
C VAL A 21 -0.87 15.39 11.98
N ALA A 22 -1.80 14.56 12.47
CA ALA A 22 -2.47 13.56 11.63
C ALA A 22 -3.79 14.06 11.06
N LEU A 23 -4.55 14.88 11.80
CA LEU A 23 -5.76 15.55 11.32
C LEU A 23 -5.66 17.05 11.59
N GLN A 24 -6.11 17.86 10.62
CA GLN A 24 -5.89 19.32 10.60
C GLN A 24 -7.21 20.08 10.29
N GLY A 25 -8.19 20.01 11.19
CA GLY A 25 -9.49 20.68 10.97
C GLY A 25 -10.35 19.90 9.98
N LEU A 26 -10.33 18.56 10.06
CA LEU A 26 -11.16 17.70 9.23
C LEU A 26 -12.63 17.87 9.61
N THR A 27 -13.46 18.17 8.61
CA THR A 27 -14.91 18.24 8.75
C THR A 27 -15.53 17.22 7.79
N LEU A 28 -16.40 16.36 8.32
CA LEU A 28 -17.01 15.25 7.60
C LEU A 28 -18.31 14.85 8.28
N ASP A 29 -19.37 14.64 7.51
CA ASP A 29 -20.61 14.00 7.93
C ASP A 29 -20.82 12.70 7.16
N VAL A 30 -21.58 11.77 7.75
CA VAL A 30 -22.01 10.52 7.10
C VAL A 30 -23.46 10.28 7.45
N GLU A 31 -24.29 10.04 6.45
CA GLU A 31 -25.72 9.77 6.65
C GLU A 31 -25.96 8.33 7.13
N GLU A 32 -27.08 8.11 7.82
CA GLU A 32 -27.44 6.79 8.33
C GLU A 32 -27.73 5.82 7.18
N GLY A 33 -27.07 4.66 7.16
CA GLY A 33 -27.16 3.66 6.09
C GLY A 33 -26.26 3.92 4.89
N GLU A 34 -25.53 5.04 4.85
CA GLU A 34 -24.60 5.39 3.79
C GLU A 34 -23.36 4.49 3.81
N LEU A 35 -22.83 4.14 2.64
CA LEU A 35 -21.50 3.61 2.45
C LEU A 35 -20.59 4.71 1.92
N LEU A 36 -19.80 5.28 2.81
CA LEU A 36 -18.77 6.26 2.49
C LEU A 36 -17.43 5.57 2.24
N VAL A 37 -16.79 5.88 1.10
CA VAL A 37 -15.41 5.50 0.83
C VAL A 37 -14.49 6.69 1.02
N VAL A 38 -13.41 6.50 1.77
CA VAL A 38 -12.40 7.51 2.06
C VAL A 38 -11.11 7.14 1.35
N PHE A 39 -10.75 7.91 0.34
CA PHE A 39 -9.47 7.82 -0.36
C PHE A 39 -8.42 8.77 0.21
N GLY A 40 -7.19 8.57 -0.17
CA GLY A 40 -6.07 9.47 0.12
C GLY A 40 -4.74 8.76 0.25
N PRO A 41 -3.60 9.46 0.09
CA PRO A 41 -2.28 8.88 0.17
C PRO A 41 -1.99 8.30 1.57
N SER A 42 -0.96 7.46 1.64
CA SER A 42 -0.47 6.95 2.93
C SER A 42 -0.05 8.12 3.85
N GLY A 43 -0.44 8.05 5.12
CA GLY A 43 -0.15 9.12 6.09
C GLY A 43 -1.09 10.32 6.05
N SER A 44 -2.12 10.35 5.19
CA SER A 44 -3.07 11.47 5.10
C SER A 44 -4.03 11.60 6.29
N GLY A 45 -4.03 10.65 7.24
CA GLY A 45 -4.87 10.67 8.42
C GLY A 45 -6.09 9.74 8.39
N LYS A 46 -6.29 8.94 7.33
CA LYS A 46 -7.43 8.02 7.16
C LYS A 46 -7.60 7.05 8.34
N SER A 47 -6.58 6.26 8.65
CA SER A 47 -6.62 5.32 9.77
C SER A 47 -6.77 6.03 11.13
N THR A 48 -6.24 7.26 11.26
CA THR A 48 -6.46 8.10 12.46
C THR A 48 -7.94 8.48 12.59
N LEU A 49 -8.60 8.87 11.50
CA LEU A 49 -10.04 9.12 11.48
C LEU A 49 -10.80 7.87 11.92
N LEU A 50 -10.54 6.71 11.30
CA LEU A 50 -11.19 5.45 11.66
C LEU A 50 -10.98 5.09 13.13
N ARG A 51 -9.78 5.26 13.67
CA ARG A 51 -9.49 5.01 15.09
C ARG A 51 -10.26 5.92 16.03
N ILE A 52 -10.46 7.18 15.65
CA ILE A 52 -11.31 8.13 16.42
C ILE A 52 -12.77 7.68 16.35
N LEU A 53 -13.31 7.37 15.17
CA LEU A 53 -14.67 6.87 15.01
C LEU A 53 -14.89 5.54 15.75
N ALA A 54 -13.88 4.69 15.82
CA ALA A 54 -13.92 3.46 16.61
C ALA A 54 -13.81 3.69 18.12
N GLY A 55 -13.59 4.93 18.59
CA GLY A 55 -13.32 5.23 19.99
C GLY A 55 -12.00 4.62 20.50
N LEU A 56 -11.08 4.26 19.60
CA LEU A 56 -9.73 3.76 19.91
C LEU A 56 -8.76 4.90 20.19
N ASP A 57 -9.04 6.06 19.64
CA ASP A 57 -8.25 7.27 19.83
C ASP A 57 -9.18 8.47 20.09
N ARG A 58 -8.61 9.60 20.50
CA ARG A 58 -9.36 10.83 20.81
C ARG A 58 -8.84 11.98 20.00
N PRO A 59 -9.71 12.87 19.52
CA PRO A 59 -9.26 14.09 18.89
C PRO A 59 -8.53 14.98 19.90
N SER A 60 -7.56 15.74 19.43
CA SER A 60 -6.87 16.77 20.21
C SER A 60 -7.71 18.06 20.32
N ALA A 61 -8.51 18.36 19.29
CA ALA A 61 -9.46 19.46 19.23
C ALA A 61 -10.57 19.15 18.21
N GLY A 62 -11.62 19.98 18.18
CA GLY A 62 -12.80 19.77 17.35
C GLY A 62 -13.85 18.90 18.04
N THR A 63 -14.90 18.53 17.29
CA THR A 63 -15.99 17.71 17.79
C THR A 63 -16.20 16.49 16.90
N VAL A 64 -16.60 15.37 17.52
CA VAL A 64 -16.97 14.17 16.79
C VAL A 64 -18.09 13.46 17.53
N SER A 65 -19.20 13.23 16.82
CA SER A 65 -20.32 12.44 17.31
C SER A 65 -20.62 11.27 16.37
N VAL A 66 -21.06 10.16 16.94
CA VAL A 66 -21.52 8.99 16.19
C VAL A 66 -22.86 8.55 16.77
N PHE A 67 -23.91 8.60 15.96
CA PHE A 67 -25.30 8.37 16.38
C PHE A 67 -25.69 9.19 17.64
N GLY A 68 -25.25 10.45 17.70
CA GLY A 68 -25.49 11.35 18.82
C GLY A 68 -24.60 11.13 20.05
N HIS A 69 -23.67 10.14 20.01
CA HIS A 69 -22.68 9.93 21.08
C HIS A 69 -21.42 10.79 20.84
N ASP A 70 -21.16 11.77 21.69
CA ASP A 70 -19.90 12.54 21.64
C ASP A 70 -18.72 11.66 22.08
N LEU A 71 -17.88 11.24 21.12
CA LEU A 71 -16.76 10.34 21.37
C LEU A 71 -15.66 10.97 22.23
N ARG A 72 -15.61 12.30 22.36
CA ARG A 72 -14.65 12.98 23.24
C ARG A 72 -14.95 12.71 24.72
N THR A 73 -16.22 12.55 25.04
CA THR A 73 -16.72 12.41 26.41
C THR A 73 -16.91 10.96 26.84
N LEU A 74 -17.11 10.05 25.89
CA LEU A 74 -17.32 8.63 26.19
C LEU A 74 -16.14 8.04 26.98
N ARG A 75 -16.46 7.38 28.12
CA ARG A 75 -15.48 6.75 29.03
C ARG A 75 -16.02 5.44 29.59
N GLY A 76 -15.11 4.63 30.09
CA GLY A 76 -15.43 3.45 30.92
C GLY A 76 -16.48 2.53 30.30
N ARG A 77 -17.62 2.36 30.97
CA ARG A 77 -18.71 1.47 30.57
C ARG A 77 -19.37 1.92 29.27
N ALA A 78 -19.66 3.22 29.11
CA ALA A 78 -20.32 3.76 27.92
C ALA A 78 -19.48 3.58 26.66
N LEU A 79 -18.16 3.78 26.75
CA LEU A 79 -17.24 3.54 25.62
C LEU A 79 -17.16 2.04 25.26
N ARG A 80 -17.13 1.16 26.29
CA ARG A 80 -17.16 -0.30 26.03
C ARG A 80 -18.48 -0.70 25.37
N GLU A 81 -19.60 -0.18 25.82
CA GLU A 81 -20.92 -0.46 25.26
C GLU A 81 -21.02 0.01 23.79
N TYR A 82 -20.58 1.25 23.49
CA TYR A 82 -20.47 1.76 22.14
C TYR A 82 -19.67 0.80 21.24
N ARG A 83 -18.46 0.46 21.66
CA ARG A 83 -17.56 -0.42 20.88
C ARG A 83 -18.06 -1.86 20.76
N SER A 84 -18.80 -2.36 21.75
CA SER A 84 -19.29 -3.74 21.73
C SER A 84 -20.61 -3.91 20.98
N ARG A 85 -21.49 -2.91 20.98
CA ARG A 85 -22.85 -3.03 20.41
C ARG A 85 -23.03 -2.26 19.11
N SER A 86 -22.41 -1.07 19.00
CA SER A 86 -22.66 -0.17 17.87
C SER A 86 -21.61 -0.26 16.77
N LEU A 87 -20.43 -0.84 17.05
CA LEU A 87 -19.29 -0.83 16.14
C LEU A 87 -18.94 -2.22 15.63
N GLY A 88 -18.86 -2.38 14.30
CA GLY A 88 -18.14 -3.44 13.60
C GLY A 88 -16.82 -2.89 13.04
N TYR A 89 -15.73 -3.61 13.20
CA TYR A 89 -14.42 -3.18 12.74
C TYR A 89 -13.71 -4.29 11.99
N ALA A 90 -13.32 -4.03 10.75
CA ALA A 90 -12.47 -4.89 9.94
C ALA A 90 -11.12 -4.19 9.72
N ASP A 91 -10.05 -4.78 10.23
CA ASP A 91 -8.68 -4.27 10.13
C ASP A 91 -8.03 -4.72 8.81
N GLN A 92 -7.03 -3.99 8.35
CA GLN A 92 -6.17 -4.32 7.22
C GLN A 92 -5.54 -5.72 7.37
N HIS A 93 -5.15 -6.09 8.59
CA HIS A 93 -4.57 -7.39 8.90
C HIS A 93 -5.61 -8.35 9.46
N TYR A 94 -6.52 -8.83 8.61
CA TYR A 94 -7.60 -9.75 9.01
C TYR A 94 -7.10 -11.01 9.73
N THR A 95 -5.89 -11.49 9.41
CA THR A 95 -5.27 -12.65 10.08
C THR A 95 -5.07 -12.43 11.58
N ARG A 96 -4.89 -11.17 12.02
CA ARG A 96 -4.78 -10.84 13.46
C ARG A 96 -6.13 -10.73 14.16
N ALA A 97 -7.20 -10.59 13.40
CA ALA A 97 -8.56 -10.49 13.93
C ALA A 97 -9.18 -11.88 14.22
N LEU A 98 -8.64 -12.93 13.61
CA LEU A 98 -9.13 -14.30 13.76
C LEU A 98 -8.32 -15.05 14.83
N ALA A 99 -9.01 -15.70 15.76
CA ALA A 99 -8.39 -16.58 16.76
C ALA A 99 -7.99 -17.91 16.09
N PRO A 100 -6.71 -18.32 16.11
CA PRO A 100 -6.22 -19.47 15.35
C PRO A 100 -6.91 -20.80 15.75
N GLU A 101 -7.42 -20.87 16.98
CA GLU A 101 -8.02 -22.07 17.56
C GLU A 101 -9.53 -22.19 17.30
N LEU A 102 -10.17 -21.16 16.78
CA LEU A 102 -11.62 -21.16 16.56
C LEU A 102 -11.98 -21.44 15.12
N PRO A 103 -12.92 -22.35 14.84
CA PRO A 103 -13.43 -22.56 13.49
C PRO A 103 -14.23 -21.37 12.98
N ALA A 104 -14.40 -21.26 11.65
CA ALA A 104 -15.05 -20.13 10.99
C ALA A 104 -16.42 -19.77 11.60
N SER A 105 -17.25 -20.74 11.91
CA SER A 105 -18.56 -20.50 12.54
C SER A 105 -18.45 -19.89 13.93
N GLU A 106 -17.46 -20.32 14.72
CA GLU A 106 -17.24 -19.77 16.06
C GLU A 106 -16.59 -18.39 16.02
N GLN A 107 -15.73 -18.10 15.03
CA GLN A 107 -15.22 -16.77 14.77
C GLN A 107 -16.37 -15.77 14.56
N VAL A 108 -17.29 -16.12 13.67
CA VAL A 108 -18.45 -15.26 13.37
C VAL A 108 -19.38 -15.14 14.58
N ALA A 109 -19.59 -16.22 15.33
CA ALA A 109 -20.44 -16.26 16.51
C ALA A 109 -19.84 -15.58 17.76
N LEU A 110 -18.53 -15.37 17.81
CA LEU A 110 -17.79 -14.93 19.00
C LEU A 110 -18.33 -13.65 19.60
N ARG A 111 -18.54 -12.63 18.76
CA ARG A 111 -19.06 -11.33 19.20
C ARG A 111 -20.46 -11.46 19.84
N LEU A 112 -21.33 -12.25 19.21
CA LEU A 112 -22.68 -12.53 19.74
C LEU A 112 -22.59 -13.29 21.07
N ALA A 113 -21.64 -14.22 21.23
CA ALA A 113 -21.39 -14.92 22.47
C ALA A 113 -21.01 -13.94 23.61
N LEU A 114 -20.08 -13.02 23.32
CA LEU A 114 -19.66 -11.98 24.28
C LEU A 114 -20.78 -11.01 24.66
N LEU A 115 -21.77 -10.83 23.80
CA LEU A 115 -22.97 -10.04 24.06
C LEU A 115 -24.08 -10.83 24.80
N GLY A 116 -23.84 -12.13 25.08
CA GLY A 116 -24.77 -12.97 25.83
C GLY A 116 -25.87 -13.63 24.98
N ALA A 117 -25.76 -13.65 23.65
CA ALA A 117 -26.74 -14.30 22.79
C ALA A 117 -26.77 -15.82 23.02
N PRO A 118 -27.97 -16.47 23.01
CA PRO A 118 -28.09 -17.92 23.13
C PRO A 118 -27.32 -18.69 22.07
N ARG A 119 -26.80 -19.87 22.42
CA ARG A 119 -25.96 -20.67 21.51
C ARG A 119 -26.63 -20.96 20.16
N GLU A 120 -27.90 -21.28 20.18
CA GLU A 120 -28.68 -21.58 18.97
C GLU A 120 -28.85 -20.37 18.06
N GLU A 121 -29.10 -19.19 18.63
CA GLU A 121 -29.28 -17.93 17.90
C GLU A 121 -27.97 -17.51 17.22
N ARG A 122 -26.85 -17.54 17.95
CA ARG A 122 -25.53 -17.18 17.40
C ARG A 122 -25.06 -18.18 16.35
N GLY A 123 -25.35 -19.48 16.49
CA GLY A 123 -25.05 -20.49 15.50
C GLY A 123 -25.82 -20.24 14.20
N ARG A 124 -27.13 -20.00 14.29
CA ARG A 124 -27.96 -19.65 13.12
C ARG A 124 -27.50 -18.36 12.43
N ALA A 125 -27.08 -17.36 13.21
CA ALA A 125 -26.55 -16.11 12.65
C ALA A 125 -25.23 -16.32 11.91
N ALA A 126 -24.32 -17.13 12.49
CA ALA A 126 -23.05 -17.47 11.87
C ALA A 126 -23.25 -18.27 10.57
N ASP A 127 -24.10 -19.29 10.59
CA ASP A 127 -24.37 -20.12 9.41
C ASP A 127 -24.96 -19.29 8.26
N ARG A 128 -25.92 -18.40 8.54
CA ARG A 128 -26.47 -17.47 7.52
C ARG A 128 -25.40 -16.58 6.89
N LEU A 129 -24.52 -15.98 7.70
CA LEU A 129 -23.47 -15.12 7.19
C LEU A 129 -22.44 -15.90 6.37
N LEU A 130 -22.05 -17.10 6.85
CA LEU A 130 -21.13 -17.97 6.10
C LEU A 130 -21.74 -18.46 4.77
N GLU A 131 -23.06 -18.72 4.74
CA GLU A 131 -23.77 -19.04 3.50
C GLU A 131 -23.72 -17.89 2.51
N ARG A 132 -23.95 -16.64 2.97
CA ARG A 132 -23.89 -15.42 2.13
C ARG A 132 -22.52 -15.19 1.48
N VAL A 133 -21.45 -15.65 2.12
CA VAL A 133 -20.08 -15.52 1.61
C VAL A 133 -19.55 -16.79 0.94
N GLY A 134 -20.40 -17.82 0.79
CA GLY A 134 -20.06 -19.08 0.11
C GLY A 134 -19.08 -19.95 0.94
N LEU A 135 -19.15 -19.88 2.26
CA LEU A 135 -18.26 -20.62 3.18
C LEU A 135 -19.01 -21.52 4.17
N LEU A 136 -20.27 -21.83 3.92
CA LEU A 136 -21.05 -22.69 4.83
C LEU A 136 -20.45 -24.10 4.93
N ASP A 137 -19.95 -24.63 3.83
CA ASP A 137 -19.24 -25.93 3.75
C ASP A 137 -17.91 -25.93 4.50
N ARG A 138 -17.33 -24.75 4.76
CA ARG A 138 -16.09 -24.51 5.50
C ARG A 138 -16.33 -24.03 6.95
N ARG A 139 -17.56 -24.11 7.45
CA ARG A 139 -17.93 -23.61 8.78
C ARG A 139 -17.10 -24.15 9.95
N THR A 140 -16.55 -25.36 9.80
CA THR A 140 -15.70 -26.03 10.80
C THR A 140 -14.21 -25.85 10.55
N ALA A 141 -13.82 -25.23 9.43
CA ALA A 141 -12.42 -25.03 9.09
C ALA A 141 -11.76 -23.99 10.03
N LEU A 142 -10.55 -24.27 10.44
CA LEU A 142 -9.69 -23.35 11.18
C LEU A 142 -9.09 -22.30 10.22
N PRO A 143 -8.68 -21.12 10.72
CA PRO A 143 -8.06 -20.09 9.87
C PRO A 143 -6.91 -20.61 8.99
N ALA A 144 -6.07 -21.49 9.51
CA ALA A 144 -4.95 -22.08 8.76
C ALA A 144 -5.37 -22.99 7.58
N GLU A 145 -6.63 -23.44 7.56
CA GLU A 145 -7.20 -24.28 6.51
C GLU A 145 -7.96 -23.47 5.45
N LEU A 146 -8.02 -22.14 5.63
CA LEU A 146 -8.70 -21.20 4.75
C LEU A 146 -7.69 -20.40 3.94
N SER A 147 -8.01 -20.12 2.66
CA SER A 147 -7.23 -19.17 1.87
C SER A 147 -7.35 -17.74 2.45
N GLY A 148 -6.41 -16.84 2.10
CA GLY A 148 -6.44 -15.45 2.56
C GLY A 148 -7.78 -14.75 2.29
N GLY A 149 -8.34 -14.88 1.09
CA GLY A 149 -9.65 -14.34 0.75
C GLY A 149 -10.81 -14.97 1.54
N GLN A 150 -10.73 -16.27 1.85
CA GLN A 150 -11.71 -16.95 2.72
C GLN A 150 -11.62 -16.46 4.17
N GLN A 151 -10.42 -16.31 4.71
CA GLN A 151 -10.20 -15.73 6.04
C GLN A 151 -10.77 -14.31 6.13
N GLN A 152 -10.57 -13.51 5.11
CA GLN A 152 -11.10 -12.15 5.06
C GLN A 152 -12.61 -12.12 5.03
N ARG A 153 -13.27 -12.97 4.23
CA ARG A 153 -14.74 -13.10 4.24
C ARG A 153 -15.24 -13.48 5.64
N VAL A 154 -14.56 -14.39 6.33
CA VAL A 154 -14.88 -14.76 7.73
C VAL A 154 -14.72 -13.56 8.66
N ALA A 155 -13.64 -12.79 8.55
CA ALA A 155 -13.40 -11.59 9.38
C ALA A 155 -14.48 -10.51 9.18
N ILE A 156 -14.91 -10.27 7.94
CA ILE A 156 -16.02 -9.34 7.61
C ILE A 156 -17.33 -9.84 8.23
N CYS A 157 -17.64 -11.14 8.11
CA CYS A 157 -18.81 -11.74 8.75
C CYS A 157 -18.77 -11.57 10.27
N ALA A 158 -17.63 -11.80 10.90
CA ALA A 158 -17.45 -11.66 12.35
C ALA A 158 -17.65 -10.21 12.81
N ALA A 159 -17.19 -9.22 12.01
CA ALA A 159 -17.37 -7.81 12.29
C ALA A 159 -18.84 -7.34 12.17
N LEU A 160 -19.67 -8.00 11.33
CA LEU A 160 -21.06 -7.64 11.06
C LEU A 160 -22.09 -8.52 11.81
N ALA A 161 -21.67 -9.66 12.41
CA ALA A 161 -22.58 -10.65 13.00
C ALA A 161 -23.54 -10.10 14.06
N HIS A 162 -23.08 -9.12 14.84
CA HIS A 162 -23.87 -8.51 15.91
C HIS A 162 -24.73 -7.31 15.43
N ARG A 163 -24.83 -7.11 14.10
CA ARG A 163 -25.59 -6.03 13.46
C ARG A 163 -25.22 -4.64 14.00
N PRO A 164 -23.96 -4.23 13.86
CA PRO A 164 -23.52 -2.92 14.32
C PRO A 164 -24.22 -1.83 13.55
N ARG A 165 -24.44 -0.67 14.20
CA ARG A 165 -24.95 0.53 13.52
C ARG A 165 -23.88 1.20 12.65
N LEU A 166 -22.60 1.13 13.05
CA LEU A 166 -21.44 1.60 12.29
C LEU A 166 -20.52 0.45 11.95
N PHE A 167 -20.21 0.27 10.69
CA PHE A 167 -19.17 -0.64 10.23
C PHE A 167 -17.98 0.16 9.69
N ILE A 168 -16.79 -0.13 10.17
CA ILE A 168 -15.53 0.49 9.75
C ILE A 168 -14.64 -0.56 9.13
N ALA A 169 -14.12 -0.28 7.93
CA ALA A 169 -13.16 -1.15 7.26
C ALA A 169 -11.91 -0.34 6.85
N ASP A 170 -10.75 -0.73 7.36
CA ASP A 170 -9.46 -0.11 7.06
C ASP A 170 -8.68 -0.99 6.08
N GLU A 171 -8.59 -0.57 4.79
CA GLU A 171 -7.89 -1.27 3.72
C GLU A 171 -8.25 -2.77 3.61
N PRO A 172 -9.54 -3.15 3.52
CA PRO A 172 -9.96 -4.55 3.65
C PRO A 172 -9.48 -5.46 2.51
N THR A 173 -8.86 -4.93 1.47
CA THR A 173 -8.37 -5.69 0.31
C THR A 173 -6.85 -5.58 0.11
N GLY A 174 -6.14 -4.96 1.05
CA GLY A 174 -4.71 -4.63 0.90
C GLY A 174 -3.76 -5.83 0.70
N GLU A 175 -4.22 -7.06 0.92
CA GLU A 175 -3.44 -8.30 0.72
C GLU A 175 -4.00 -9.16 -0.43
N LEU A 176 -4.98 -8.67 -1.21
CA LEU A 176 -5.65 -9.40 -2.28
C LEU A 176 -5.28 -8.86 -3.66
N ASP A 177 -5.44 -9.69 -4.69
CA ASP A 177 -5.40 -9.25 -6.08
C ASP A 177 -6.68 -8.47 -6.47
N SER A 178 -6.63 -7.72 -7.57
CA SER A 178 -7.70 -6.81 -8.00
C SER A 178 -9.04 -7.50 -8.29
N ALA A 179 -9.03 -8.75 -8.76
CA ALA A 179 -10.26 -9.49 -9.07
C ALA A 179 -10.99 -9.89 -7.77
N ASN A 180 -10.24 -10.39 -6.79
CA ASN A 180 -10.76 -10.73 -5.47
C ASN A 180 -11.17 -9.48 -4.68
N ALA A 181 -10.46 -8.35 -4.87
CA ALA A 181 -10.79 -7.08 -4.22
C ALA A 181 -12.20 -6.59 -4.59
N ALA A 182 -12.56 -6.59 -5.88
CA ALA A 182 -13.89 -6.18 -6.35
C ALA A 182 -15.02 -7.02 -5.74
N GLU A 183 -14.81 -8.33 -5.57
CA GLU A 183 -15.77 -9.21 -4.91
C GLU A 183 -15.96 -8.86 -3.43
N ILE A 184 -14.87 -8.56 -2.71
CA ILE A 184 -14.91 -8.16 -1.30
C ILE A 184 -15.67 -6.84 -1.13
N PHE A 185 -15.47 -5.84 -1.99
CA PHE A 185 -16.23 -4.58 -1.90
C PHE A 185 -17.72 -4.79 -2.14
N LYS A 186 -18.11 -5.59 -3.14
CA LYS A 186 -19.52 -5.97 -3.37
C LYS A 186 -20.10 -6.70 -2.16
N LEU A 187 -19.33 -7.58 -1.56
CA LEU A 187 -19.72 -8.31 -0.37
C LEU A 187 -19.95 -7.38 0.84
N ILE A 188 -19.01 -6.46 1.09
CA ILE A 188 -19.14 -5.44 2.14
C ILE A 188 -20.44 -4.65 1.92
N ARG A 189 -20.70 -4.16 0.70
CA ARG A 189 -21.92 -3.43 0.36
C ARG A 189 -23.18 -4.26 0.68
N ALA A 190 -23.23 -5.49 0.20
CA ALA A 190 -24.40 -6.36 0.37
C ALA A 190 -24.67 -6.68 1.85
N LEU A 191 -23.63 -7.06 2.60
CA LEU A 191 -23.77 -7.39 4.03
C LEU A 191 -24.10 -6.18 4.89
N SER A 192 -23.49 -5.01 4.62
CA SER A 192 -23.79 -3.76 5.34
C SER A 192 -25.24 -3.34 5.14
N GLN A 193 -25.76 -3.42 3.93
CA GLN A 193 -27.17 -3.14 3.64
C GLN A 193 -28.11 -4.13 4.34
N GLU A 194 -27.78 -5.43 4.33
CA GLU A 194 -28.60 -6.47 4.99
C GLU A 194 -28.71 -6.27 6.50
N VAL A 195 -27.66 -5.79 7.15
CA VAL A 195 -27.66 -5.52 8.59
C VAL A 195 -28.13 -4.10 8.93
N GLY A 196 -28.26 -3.21 7.93
CA GLY A 196 -28.62 -1.81 8.10
C GLY A 196 -27.50 -0.96 8.70
N ALA A 197 -26.23 -1.29 8.45
CA ALA A 197 -25.09 -0.57 8.98
C ALA A 197 -24.70 0.64 8.10
N THR A 198 -24.42 1.77 8.73
CA THR A 198 -23.65 2.86 8.12
C THR A 198 -22.21 2.39 7.97
N THR A 199 -21.58 2.59 6.81
CA THR A 199 -20.24 2.05 6.54
C THR A 199 -19.26 3.15 6.20
N VAL A 200 -18.11 3.13 6.86
CA VAL A 200 -16.96 3.99 6.51
C VAL A 200 -15.78 3.08 6.12
N LEU A 201 -15.45 3.09 4.84
CA LEU A 201 -14.44 2.25 4.26
C LEU A 201 -13.25 3.10 3.80
N VAL A 202 -12.05 2.77 4.26
CA VAL A 202 -10.80 3.34 3.74
C VAL A 202 -10.20 2.40 2.72
N SER A 203 -9.85 2.92 1.56
CA SER A 203 -9.19 2.16 0.51
C SER A 203 -8.30 3.07 -0.34
N HIS A 204 -7.35 2.47 -1.05
CA HIS A 204 -6.63 3.09 -2.16
C HIS A 204 -7.03 2.46 -3.51
N ASP A 205 -7.87 1.42 -3.49
CA ASP A 205 -8.34 0.71 -4.68
C ASP A 205 -9.54 1.43 -5.30
N PRO A 206 -9.48 1.89 -6.58
CA PRO A 206 -10.58 2.55 -7.27
C PRO A 206 -11.88 1.74 -7.33
N GLU A 207 -11.81 0.39 -7.32
CA GLU A 207 -12.99 -0.48 -7.33
C GLU A 207 -13.90 -0.24 -6.12
N SER A 208 -13.34 0.18 -4.98
CA SER A 208 -14.12 0.52 -3.80
C SER A 208 -15.08 1.71 -4.05
N GLY A 209 -14.68 2.66 -4.89
CA GLY A 209 -15.51 3.81 -5.25
C GLY A 209 -16.78 3.43 -6.04
N ARG A 210 -16.75 2.29 -6.76
CA ARG A 210 -17.92 1.82 -7.54
C ARG A 210 -19.06 1.28 -6.69
N VAL A 211 -18.77 0.89 -5.45
CA VAL A 211 -19.78 0.39 -4.51
C VAL A 211 -20.22 1.45 -3.51
N ALA A 212 -19.58 2.61 -3.50
CA ALA A 212 -19.84 3.71 -2.58
C ALA A 212 -21.14 4.47 -2.94
N ASP A 213 -21.82 4.99 -1.93
CA ASP A 213 -22.84 6.03 -2.11
C ASP A 213 -22.17 7.39 -2.28
N ARG A 214 -21.07 7.61 -1.58
CA ARG A 214 -20.28 8.83 -1.61
C ARG A 214 -18.79 8.52 -1.42
N VAL A 215 -17.95 9.34 -2.06
CA VAL A 215 -16.49 9.23 -2.02
C VAL A 215 -15.93 10.55 -1.50
N VAL A 216 -14.99 10.45 -0.56
CA VAL A 216 -14.27 11.59 0.01
C VAL A 216 -12.77 11.36 -0.08
N GLN A 217 -12.04 12.38 -0.45
CA GLN A 217 -10.57 12.34 -0.44
C GLN A 217 -10.01 13.08 0.76
N ILE A 218 -9.10 12.44 1.51
CA ILE A 218 -8.37 13.05 2.62
C ILE A 218 -6.91 13.22 2.22
N ARG A 219 -6.41 14.45 2.34
CA ARG A 219 -4.99 14.81 2.18
C ARG A 219 -4.55 15.72 3.31
N ASP A 220 -3.36 15.50 3.83
CA ASP A 220 -2.77 16.31 4.91
C ASP A 220 -3.72 16.53 6.11
N GLY A 221 -4.46 15.47 6.45
CA GLY A 221 -5.41 15.49 7.57
C GLY A 221 -6.69 16.32 7.35
N ARG A 222 -7.05 16.66 6.11
CA ARG A 222 -8.24 17.43 5.72
C ARG A 222 -9.00 16.73 4.59
N VAL A 223 -10.30 16.97 4.52
CA VAL A 223 -11.08 16.64 3.32
C VAL A 223 -10.62 17.56 2.19
N SER A 224 -10.17 17.01 1.09
CA SER A 224 -9.66 17.76 -0.08
C SER A 224 -10.61 17.75 -1.27
N ALA A 225 -11.42 16.70 -1.40
CA ALA A 225 -12.45 16.59 -2.43
C ALA A 225 -13.59 15.69 -1.97
N GLU A 226 -14.77 15.90 -2.54
CA GLU A 226 -15.97 15.12 -2.29
C GLU A 226 -16.67 14.85 -3.63
N GLY A 227 -16.81 13.58 -4.00
CA GLY A 227 -17.25 13.21 -5.33
C GLY A 227 -16.33 13.82 -6.41
N ASN A 228 -16.93 14.60 -7.32
CA ASN A 228 -16.22 15.36 -8.37
C ASN A 228 -15.99 16.83 -7.96
N GLU A 229 -16.28 17.22 -6.73
CA GLU A 229 -16.14 18.58 -6.25
C GLU A 229 -14.92 18.73 -5.35
N ALA A 230 -14.12 19.76 -5.61
CA ALA A 230 -12.99 20.09 -4.75
C ALA A 230 -13.45 21.02 -3.61
N VAL A 231 -13.10 20.67 -2.37
CA VAL A 231 -13.51 21.42 -1.18
C VAL A 231 -12.66 22.69 -1.03
N VAL A 232 -13.31 23.84 -0.92
CA VAL A 232 -12.64 25.11 -0.61
C VAL A 232 -12.35 25.16 0.88
N ASN A 233 -11.08 25.14 1.25
CA ASN A 233 -10.66 25.22 2.65
C ASN A 233 -10.80 26.63 3.23
N ARG A 234 -10.90 26.76 4.57
CA ARG A 234 -10.82 28.05 5.25
C ARG A 234 -9.54 28.78 4.85
N GLY A 235 -9.66 29.95 4.25
CA GLY A 235 -8.56 30.71 3.66
C GLY A 235 -8.59 30.79 2.13
N GLY A 236 -9.63 30.21 1.49
CA GLY A 236 -9.87 30.33 0.04
C GLY A 236 -8.98 29.42 -0.82
N TRP A 237 -8.30 28.46 -0.23
CA TRP A 237 -7.49 27.50 -0.97
C TRP A 237 -8.37 26.35 -1.49
N ILE A 238 -8.24 26.07 -2.80
CA ILE A 238 -8.80 24.89 -3.45
C ILE A 238 -7.64 24.00 -3.88
N ARG A 239 -7.72 22.72 -3.58
CA ARG A 239 -6.78 21.74 -4.11
C ARG A 239 -7.49 20.94 -5.20
N ILE A 240 -6.96 21.00 -6.40
CA ILE A 240 -7.47 20.24 -7.54
C ILE A 240 -6.88 18.82 -7.46
N PRO A 241 -7.69 17.76 -7.56
CA PRO A 241 -7.19 16.39 -7.67
C PRO A 241 -6.17 16.27 -8.81
N GLU A 242 -5.11 15.52 -8.59
CA GLU A 242 -3.99 15.39 -9.53
C GLU A 242 -4.41 14.73 -10.82
N GLU A 243 -5.42 13.84 -10.74
CA GLU A 243 -6.06 13.19 -11.88
C GLU A 243 -6.71 14.22 -12.84
N LEU A 244 -7.25 15.31 -12.29
CA LEU A 244 -7.82 16.41 -13.08
C LEU A 244 -6.75 17.40 -13.56
N LEU A 245 -5.56 17.39 -12.96
CA LEU A 245 -4.45 18.25 -13.35
C LEU A 245 -3.68 17.70 -14.55
N GLY A 246 -3.80 16.40 -14.85
CA GLY A 246 -3.09 15.79 -15.99
C GLY A 246 -1.59 16.06 -15.99
N GLY A 247 -0.96 16.21 -14.79
CA GLY A 247 0.44 16.60 -14.66
C GLY A 247 0.71 18.12 -14.87
N ALA A 248 -0.32 18.95 -15.03
CA ALA A 248 -0.16 20.39 -15.17
C ALA A 248 0.23 21.04 -13.84
N SER A 249 1.23 21.91 -13.87
CA SER A 249 1.69 22.70 -12.73
C SER A 249 1.06 24.08 -12.62
N ARG A 250 0.21 24.47 -13.58
CA ARG A 250 -0.45 25.78 -13.65
C ARG A 250 -1.87 25.65 -14.17
N ALA A 251 -2.78 26.41 -13.55
CA ALA A 251 -4.13 26.60 -14.04
C ALA A 251 -4.44 28.10 -14.17
N SER A 252 -5.20 28.49 -15.18
CA SER A 252 -5.78 29.82 -15.25
C SER A 252 -7.10 29.84 -14.49
N VAL A 253 -7.38 30.94 -13.80
CA VAL A 253 -8.60 31.16 -13.03
C VAL A 253 -9.44 32.21 -13.80
N GLU A 254 -10.63 31.83 -14.20
CA GLU A 254 -11.55 32.73 -14.93
C GLU A 254 -12.85 32.84 -14.11
N GLY A 255 -13.34 34.08 -13.92
CA GLY A 255 -14.63 34.32 -13.33
C GLY A 255 -15.75 33.91 -14.31
N ALA A 256 -16.74 33.14 -13.82
CA ALA A 256 -17.95 32.81 -14.57
C ALA A 256 -19.18 33.34 -13.82
N PRO A 257 -20.34 33.56 -14.52
CA PRO A 257 -21.56 34.08 -13.87
C PRO A 257 -22.01 33.25 -12.63
N ASP A 258 -21.73 31.95 -12.63
CA ASP A 258 -22.14 31.01 -11.59
C ASP A 258 -20.98 30.55 -10.70
N GLY A 259 -19.78 31.20 -10.78
CA GLY A 259 -18.64 30.81 -9.97
C GLY A 259 -17.27 31.10 -10.61
N VAL A 260 -16.33 30.22 -10.37
CA VAL A 260 -14.96 30.30 -10.88
C VAL A 260 -14.66 29.05 -11.71
N VAL A 261 -14.18 29.25 -12.94
CA VAL A 261 -13.71 28.16 -13.79
C VAL A 261 -12.19 28.08 -13.70
N LEU A 262 -11.70 26.91 -13.31
CA LEU A 262 -10.29 26.57 -13.33
C LEU A 262 -9.98 25.85 -14.65
N ARG A 263 -9.23 26.48 -15.54
CA ARG A 263 -8.72 25.84 -16.76
C ARG A 263 -7.29 25.37 -16.50
N VAL A 264 -7.13 24.07 -16.40
CA VAL A 264 -5.82 23.45 -16.37
C VAL A 264 -5.19 23.66 -17.75
N ARG A 265 -4.03 24.28 -17.81
CA ARG A 265 -3.25 24.31 -19.05
C ARG A 265 -2.65 22.93 -19.22
N GLU A 266 -3.15 22.18 -20.20
CA GLU A 266 -2.46 20.97 -20.66
C GLU A 266 -0.99 21.35 -20.88
N ARG A 267 -0.10 20.74 -20.11
CA ARG A 267 1.26 20.61 -20.55
C ARG A 267 1.15 19.75 -21.79
N ASP A 268 1.81 20.13 -22.87
CA ASP A 268 1.95 19.24 -24.03
C ASP A 268 2.40 17.87 -23.52
N LEU A 269 1.44 16.97 -23.27
CA LEU A 269 1.66 15.58 -22.83
C LEU A 269 2.35 14.75 -23.93
N ASN A 270 2.58 15.36 -25.11
CA ASN A 270 3.34 14.80 -26.21
C ASN A 270 4.86 14.87 -26.03
N HIS A 271 5.35 15.31 -24.86
CA HIS A 271 6.75 15.20 -24.48
C HIS A 271 6.88 14.51 -23.12
N ASP A 272 6.36 13.30 -22.92
CA ASP A 272 7.17 12.30 -22.26
C ASP A 272 8.43 12.21 -23.13
N PRO A 273 9.62 12.47 -22.61
CA PRO A 273 10.81 12.21 -23.38
C PRO A 273 10.74 10.72 -23.73
N VAL A 274 10.44 10.43 -25.00
CA VAL A 274 10.65 9.10 -25.54
C VAL A 274 12.13 8.89 -25.31
N LEU A 275 12.45 8.20 -24.20
CA LEU A 275 13.85 7.82 -23.93
C LEU A 275 14.31 7.14 -25.20
N PRO A 276 15.38 7.64 -25.86
CA PRO A 276 15.78 7.17 -27.15
C PRO A 276 15.87 5.65 -27.08
N ASP A 277 15.37 4.97 -28.09
CA ASP A 277 15.44 3.52 -28.19
C ASP A 277 16.91 3.13 -28.44
N THR A 278 17.69 3.23 -27.35
CA THR A 278 19.09 2.86 -27.36
C THR A 278 19.18 1.35 -27.47
N ALA A 279 20.00 0.86 -28.37
CA ALA A 279 20.31 -0.55 -28.47
C ALA A 279 20.63 -1.13 -27.08
N PRO A 280 20.25 -2.39 -26.80
CA PRO A 280 20.53 -2.99 -25.50
C PRO A 280 22.02 -2.91 -25.20
N GLY A 281 22.34 -2.43 -24.00
CA GLY A 281 23.71 -2.47 -23.50
C GLY A 281 24.19 -3.93 -23.27
N PRO A 282 25.41 -4.13 -22.80
CA PRO A 282 25.92 -5.48 -22.51
C PRO A 282 25.02 -6.17 -21.46
N VAL A 283 24.95 -7.50 -21.55
CA VAL A 283 24.23 -8.34 -20.58
C VAL A 283 24.91 -8.23 -19.22
N VAL A 284 24.16 -7.80 -18.20
CA VAL A 284 24.63 -7.63 -16.81
C VAL A 284 24.30 -8.85 -15.97
N ALA A 285 23.11 -9.42 -16.15
CA ALA A 285 22.73 -10.66 -15.50
C ALA A 285 21.99 -11.57 -16.47
N ARG A 286 22.13 -12.87 -16.28
CA ARG A 286 21.39 -13.88 -17.04
C ARG A 286 21.12 -15.12 -16.22
N THR A 287 20.06 -15.81 -16.56
CA THR A 287 19.76 -17.15 -16.03
C THR A 287 19.72 -18.16 -17.16
N VAL A 288 20.06 -19.40 -16.88
CA VAL A 288 20.03 -20.49 -17.85
C VAL A 288 19.35 -21.69 -17.22
N GLY A 289 18.20 -22.09 -17.76
CA GLY A 289 17.44 -23.23 -17.29
C GLY A 289 17.10 -23.19 -15.79
N LEU A 290 16.85 -21.98 -15.24
CA LEU A 290 16.72 -21.76 -13.81
C LEU A 290 15.47 -22.43 -13.26
N ALA A 291 15.62 -23.23 -12.19
CA ALA A 291 14.51 -23.80 -11.43
C ALA A 291 14.69 -23.57 -9.94
N LYS A 292 13.57 -23.35 -9.25
CA LYS A 292 13.54 -23.21 -7.80
C LYS A 292 12.36 -23.95 -7.18
N ASP A 293 12.68 -24.77 -6.19
CA ASP A 293 11.73 -25.50 -5.38
C ASP A 293 11.98 -25.21 -3.88
N TYR A 294 10.91 -25.10 -3.09
CA TYR A 294 10.94 -25.09 -1.63
C TYR A 294 10.21 -26.34 -1.12
N GLY A 295 10.99 -27.39 -0.81
CA GLY A 295 10.42 -28.67 -0.41
C GLY A 295 9.60 -29.32 -1.53
N ARG A 296 8.26 -29.32 -1.42
CA ARG A 296 7.34 -29.84 -2.44
C ARG A 296 6.75 -28.77 -3.34
N GLU A 297 6.94 -27.51 -3.01
CA GLU A 297 6.40 -26.38 -3.76
C GLU A 297 7.36 -25.98 -4.87
N HIS A 298 6.87 -26.00 -6.11
CA HIS A 298 7.62 -25.57 -7.30
C HIS A 298 7.31 -24.09 -7.55
N VAL A 299 8.35 -23.26 -7.59
CA VAL A 299 8.19 -21.82 -7.81
C VAL A 299 8.25 -21.49 -9.31
N PHE A 300 9.29 -21.95 -10.01
CA PHE A 300 9.42 -21.87 -11.46
C PHE A 300 10.42 -22.91 -11.98
N ARG A 301 10.34 -23.21 -13.28
CA ARG A 301 11.19 -24.17 -13.98
C ARG A 301 11.63 -23.64 -15.33
N ASP A 302 12.83 -23.98 -15.74
CA ASP A 302 13.42 -23.68 -17.06
C ASP A 302 13.37 -22.18 -17.43
N LEU A 303 13.60 -21.28 -16.44
CA LEU A 303 13.59 -19.85 -16.68
C LEU A 303 14.94 -19.39 -17.24
N THR A 304 14.95 -18.97 -18.50
CA THR A 304 16.12 -18.41 -19.17
C THR A 304 15.83 -16.98 -19.58
N ILE A 305 16.54 -16.01 -19.01
CA ILE A 305 16.40 -14.57 -19.28
C ILE A 305 17.76 -13.89 -19.35
N GLU A 306 17.81 -12.76 -20.06
CA GLU A 306 18.95 -11.86 -20.13
C GLU A 306 18.53 -10.43 -19.75
N LEU A 307 19.31 -9.80 -18.89
CA LEU A 307 19.08 -8.48 -18.35
C LEU A 307 20.23 -7.56 -18.74
N SER A 308 19.92 -6.51 -19.50
CA SER A 308 20.91 -5.65 -20.14
C SER A 308 21.14 -4.34 -19.39
N ALA A 309 22.35 -3.82 -19.44
CA ALA A 309 22.72 -2.50 -18.95
C ALA A 309 21.87 -1.40 -19.59
N GLY A 310 21.58 -0.36 -18.82
CA GLY A 310 20.84 0.82 -19.29
C GLY A 310 19.34 0.62 -19.49
N ARG A 311 18.77 -0.49 -18.99
CA ARG A 311 17.36 -0.82 -19.16
C ARG A 311 16.65 -1.07 -17.83
N LEU A 312 15.40 -0.65 -17.77
CA LEU A 312 14.43 -1.07 -16.76
C LEU A 312 13.70 -2.31 -17.25
N SER A 313 13.75 -3.38 -16.47
CA SER A 313 13.04 -4.64 -16.71
C SER A 313 12.00 -4.87 -15.60
N ALA A 314 10.79 -5.26 -15.96
CA ALA A 314 9.75 -5.64 -15.01
C ALA A 314 9.62 -7.16 -14.94
N VAL A 315 9.67 -7.73 -13.74
CA VAL A 315 9.31 -9.12 -13.46
C VAL A 315 7.87 -9.12 -12.98
N THR A 316 6.97 -9.66 -13.80
CA THR A 316 5.52 -9.61 -13.57
C THR A 316 4.95 -10.98 -13.24
N GLY A 317 3.77 -11.01 -12.65
CA GLY A 317 3.07 -12.24 -12.29
C GLY A 317 2.24 -12.09 -11.01
N PRO A 318 1.32 -13.04 -10.74
CA PRO A 318 0.48 -13.01 -9.55
C PRO A 318 1.30 -13.11 -8.26
N SER A 319 0.66 -12.84 -7.11
CA SER A 319 1.30 -13.05 -5.80
C SER A 319 1.68 -14.54 -5.66
N GLY A 320 2.89 -14.80 -5.15
CA GLY A 320 3.41 -16.17 -5.04
C GLY A 320 4.03 -16.76 -6.30
N SER A 321 4.06 -16.06 -7.45
CA SER A 321 4.68 -16.56 -8.69
C SER A 321 6.22 -16.65 -8.66
N GLY A 322 6.86 -16.27 -7.56
CA GLY A 322 8.33 -16.35 -7.42
C GLY A 322 9.08 -15.08 -7.81
N LYS A 323 8.44 -13.93 -7.97
CA LYS A 323 9.10 -12.65 -8.32
C LYS A 323 10.24 -12.31 -7.36
N SER A 324 9.97 -12.24 -6.07
CA SER A 324 10.98 -11.99 -5.02
C SER A 324 12.05 -13.08 -4.97
N THR A 325 11.65 -14.32 -5.20
CA THR A 325 12.59 -15.46 -5.28
C THR A 325 13.58 -15.28 -6.43
N LEU A 326 13.12 -14.86 -7.62
CA LEU A 326 14.00 -14.57 -8.75
C LEU A 326 14.98 -13.44 -8.41
N LEU A 327 14.50 -12.34 -7.77
CA LEU A 327 15.41 -11.27 -7.32
C LEU A 327 16.45 -11.77 -6.31
N HIS A 328 16.07 -12.63 -5.37
CA HIS A 328 16.98 -13.20 -4.39
C HIS A 328 18.05 -14.10 -5.05
N LEU A 329 17.67 -14.88 -6.07
CA LEU A 329 18.61 -15.69 -6.83
C LEU A 329 19.60 -14.82 -7.63
N LEU A 330 19.12 -13.77 -8.30
CA LEU A 330 19.94 -12.78 -9.01
C LEU A 330 20.88 -12.02 -8.05
N ALA A 331 20.43 -11.76 -6.81
CA ALA A 331 21.26 -11.15 -5.78
C ALA A 331 22.27 -12.11 -5.14
N GLY A 332 22.20 -13.41 -5.45
CA GLY A 332 23.01 -14.43 -4.77
C GLY A 332 22.68 -14.56 -3.27
N LEU A 333 21.47 -14.19 -2.86
CA LEU A 333 20.96 -14.39 -1.50
C LEU A 333 20.45 -15.80 -1.29
N ASP A 334 19.91 -16.41 -2.36
CA ASP A 334 19.43 -17.79 -2.38
C ASP A 334 20.13 -18.56 -3.52
N LEU A 335 19.98 -19.88 -3.52
CA LEU A 335 20.55 -20.76 -4.54
C LEU A 335 19.41 -21.44 -5.32
N PRO A 336 19.58 -21.63 -6.65
CA PRO A 336 18.62 -22.37 -7.45
C PRO A 336 18.64 -23.85 -7.09
N THR A 337 17.52 -24.55 -7.35
CA THR A 337 17.44 -26.01 -7.25
C THR A 337 18.09 -26.67 -8.47
N ALA A 338 17.97 -26.03 -9.65
CA ALA A 338 18.65 -26.39 -10.88
C ALA A 338 18.87 -25.17 -11.77
N GLY A 339 19.75 -25.30 -12.78
CA GLY A 339 20.12 -24.20 -13.65
C GLY A 339 21.16 -23.26 -13.03
N GLU A 340 21.46 -22.18 -13.72
CA GLU A 340 22.55 -21.29 -13.38
C GLU A 340 22.14 -19.81 -13.41
N VAL A 341 22.76 -19.03 -12.52
CA VAL A 341 22.64 -17.57 -12.45
C VAL A 341 24.02 -16.95 -12.66
N TYR A 342 24.09 -16.00 -13.59
CA TYR A 342 25.29 -15.24 -13.87
C TYR A 342 25.07 -13.76 -13.61
N VAL A 343 26.04 -13.11 -12.97
CA VAL A 343 26.13 -11.66 -12.82
C VAL A 343 27.48 -11.20 -13.30
N LEU A 344 27.56 -10.32 -14.32
CA LEU A 344 28.79 -9.89 -14.99
C LEU A 344 29.65 -11.06 -15.43
N ASN A 345 29.01 -12.09 -15.99
CA ASN A 345 29.60 -13.36 -16.42
C ASN A 345 30.16 -14.25 -15.29
N GLU A 346 30.05 -13.87 -14.01
CA GLU A 346 30.42 -14.76 -12.91
C GLU A 346 29.23 -15.70 -12.58
N PRO A 347 29.45 -17.02 -12.46
CA PRO A 347 28.42 -18.01 -12.16
C PRO A 347 28.04 -17.96 -10.65
N VAL A 348 27.23 -16.98 -10.26
CA VAL A 348 26.91 -16.69 -8.85
C VAL A 348 26.31 -17.90 -8.12
N SER A 349 25.55 -18.74 -8.85
CA SER A 349 24.96 -19.97 -8.30
C SER A 349 25.98 -21.03 -7.90
N GLN A 350 27.22 -20.97 -8.43
CA GLN A 350 28.31 -21.92 -8.15
C GLN A 350 29.29 -21.39 -7.10
N LEU A 351 29.22 -20.12 -6.73
CA LEU A 351 30.13 -19.51 -5.76
C LEU A 351 29.77 -19.92 -4.33
N ASP A 352 30.76 -19.96 -3.45
CA ASP A 352 30.56 -20.06 -2.01
C ASP A 352 29.89 -18.79 -1.43
N ALA A 353 29.37 -18.88 -0.21
CA ALA A 353 28.65 -17.78 0.43
C ALA A 353 29.47 -16.49 0.53
N THR A 354 30.77 -16.58 0.77
CA THR A 354 31.68 -15.43 0.91
C THR A 354 31.87 -14.73 -0.44
N ARG A 355 32.13 -15.49 -1.49
CA ARG A 355 32.29 -14.93 -2.84
C ARG A 355 31.01 -14.35 -3.38
N ARG A 356 29.86 -14.99 -3.16
CA ARG A 356 28.54 -14.39 -3.48
C ARG A 356 28.32 -13.05 -2.78
N ALA A 357 28.68 -12.96 -1.49
CA ALA A 357 28.58 -11.70 -0.73
C ALA A 357 29.49 -10.60 -1.31
N LEU A 358 30.70 -10.96 -1.80
CA LEU A 358 31.61 -10.01 -2.47
C LEU A 358 31.05 -9.50 -3.78
N VAL A 359 30.51 -10.39 -4.64
CA VAL A 359 29.85 -9.99 -5.90
C VAL A 359 28.67 -9.08 -5.62
N ARG A 360 27.80 -9.44 -4.69
CA ARG A 360 26.65 -8.62 -4.28
C ARG A 360 27.09 -7.26 -3.77
N ARG A 361 28.11 -7.23 -2.88
CA ARG A 361 28.64 -5.98 -2.32
C ARG A 361 29.21 -5.06 -3.39
N ALA A 362 29.86 -5.61 -4.41
CA ALA A 362 30.52 -4.84 -5.46
C ALA A 362 29.56 -4.36 -6.55
N HIS A 363 28.59 -5.19 -6.93
CA HIS A 363 27.87 -5.02 -8.20
C HIS A 363 26.35 -4.93 -8.07
N VAL A 364 25.78 -5.34 -6.94
CA VAL A 364 24.31 -5.39 -6.77
C VAL A 364 23.83 -4.37 -5.76
N GLY A 365 22.84 -3.56 -6.17
CA GLY A 365 22.00 -2.76 -5.29
C GLY A 365 20.68 -3.48 -5.02
N LEU A 366 20.16 -3.40 -3.81
CA LEU A 366 18.90 -4.05 -3.43
C LEU A 366 17.96 -3.04 -2.78
N VAL A 367 16.73 -2.97 -3.27
CA VAL A 367 15.61 -2.24 -2.70
C VAL A 367 14.54 -3.26 -2.35
N THR A 368 14.31 -3.49 -1.07
CA THR A 368 13.34 -4.46 -0.55
C THR A 368 11.93 -3.85 -0.50
N GLN A 369 10.90 -4.67 -0.41
CA GLN A 369 9.50 -4.25 -0.25
C GLN A 369 9.29 -3.38 1.01
N GLY A 370 10.02 -3.66 2.11
CA GLY A 370 10.21 -2.74 3.22
C GLY A 370 11.37 -1.81 2.91
N THR A 371 11.26 -0.53 3.23
CA THR A 371 12.38 0.40 2.99
C THR A 371 13.63 0.07 3.81
N ASP A 372 13.48 -0.66 4.93
CA ASP A 372 14.54 -1.08 5.87
C ASP A 372 15.50 0.06 6.21
N LEU A 373 14.95 1.25 6.41
CA LEU A 373 15.70 2.45 6.75
C LEU A 373 15.74 2.65 8.27
N VAL A 374 16.84 3.16 8.76
CA VAL A 374 17.01 3.48 10.17
C VAL A 374 16.30 4.80 10.49
N PRO A 375 15.23 4.81 11.32
CA PRO A 375 14.32 5.95 11.44
C PRO A 375 14.96 7.22 12.02
N PHE A 376 16.00 7.08 12.84
CA PHE A 376 16.67 8.20 13.51
C PHE A 376 17.81 8.82 12.69
N LEU A 377 18.25 8.18 11.60
CA LEU A 377 19.20 8.78 10.66
C LEU A 377 18.51 9.78 9.74
N THR A 378 19.26 10.77 9.27
CA THR A 378 18.84 11.64 8.17
C THR A 378 18.91 10.87 6.83
N ALA A 379 18.29 11.42 5.79
CA ALA A 379 18.41 10.87 4.45
C ALA A 379 19.89 10.81 4.01
N LEU A 380 20.65 11.85 4.28
CA LEU A 380 22.09 11.92 3.97
C LEU A 380 22.89 10.87 4.73
N GLU A 381 22.75 10.82 6.08
CA GLU A 381 23.42 9.83 6.91
C GLU A 381 23.12 8.38 6.50
N THR A 382 21.91 8.13 6.03
CA THR A 382 21.51 6.80 5.53
C THR A 382 22.33 6.39 4.30
N VAL A 383 22.55 7.30 3.37
CA VAL A 383 23.35 7.06 2.16
C VAL A 383 24.84 7.00 2.50
N GLU A 384 25.32 7.89 3.36
CA GLU A 384 26.72 7.90 3.83
C GLU A 384 27.10 6.61 4.58
N LEU A 385 26.20 6.11 5.43
CA LEU A 385 26.38 4.84 6.12
C LEU A 385 26.52 3.68 5.14
N ALA A 386 25.68 3.64 4.11
CA ALA A 386 25.76 2.60 3.09
C ALA A 386 27.08 2.61 2.30
N LEU A 387 27.62 3.80 2.01
CA LEU A 387 28.92 3.96 1.38
C LEU A 387 30.05 3.55 2.32
N SER A 388 30.00 4.00 3.57
CA SER A 388 31.00 3.70 4.60
C SER A 388 31.12 2.20 4.87
N LEU A 389 29.98 1.50 4.98
CA LEU A 389 29.95 0.04 5.15
C LEU A 389 30.58 -0.72 3.98
N ARG A 390 30.63 -0.09 2.81
CA ARG A 390 31.31 -0.65 1.61
C ARG A 390 32.77 -0.20 1.51
N GLY A 391 33.24 0.68 2.37
CA GLY A 391 34.59 1.27 2.31
C GLY A 391 34.73 2.31 1.19
N LEU A 392 33.63 2.92 0.75
CA LEU A 392 33.60 3.93 -0.30
C LEU A 392 33.56 5.35 0.29
N PRO A 393 34.10 6.35 -0.44
CA PRO A 393 34.00 7.76 -0.03
C PRO A 393 32.54 8.24 0.05
N THR A 394 32.20 8.97 1.11
CA THR A 394 30.83 9.47 1.34
C THR A 394 30.50 10.75 0.56
N ALA A 395 31.49 11.41 -0.04
CA ALA A 395 31.32 12.68 -0.74
C ALA A 395 30.26 12.65 -1.89
N GLY A 396 29.93 11.47 -2.41
CA GLY A 396 28.88 11.30 -3.44
C GLY A 396 27.46 11.20 -2.89
N ALA A 397 27.25 11.12 -1.58
CA ALA A 397 25.95 10.85 -0.98
C ALA A 397 24.91 11.95 -1.30
N ALA A 398 25.29 13.21 -1.18
CA ALA A 398 24.42 14.35 -1.48
C ALA A 398 24.01 14.38 -2.97
N ALA A 399 24.95 14.11 -3.88
CA ALA A 399 24.65 14.04 -5.31
C ALA A 399 23.68 12.89 -5.65
N THR A 400 23.81 11.77 -4.94
CA THR A 400 22.89 10.64 -5.13
C THR A 400 21.46 10.97 -4.63
N LEU A 401 21.33 11.72 -3.52
CA LEU A 401 20.04 12.22 -3.06
C LEU A 401 19.42 13.22 -4.03
N ALA A 402 20.23 14.13 -4.57
CA ALA A 402 19.76 15.07 -5.59
C ALA A 402 19.26 14.35 -6.85
N ALA A 403 19.92 13.25 -7.27
CA ALA A 403 19.49 12.43 -8.41
C ALA A 403 18.11 11.77 -8.23
N VAL A 404 17.66 11.62 -6.98
CA VAL A 404 16.31 11.11 -6.66
C VAL A 404 15.35 12.21 -6.19
N GLY A 405 15.73 13.50 -6.36
CA GLY A 405 14.92 14.68 -6.00
C GLY A 405 14.71 14.86 -4.50
N LEU A 406 15.75 14.60 -3.69
CA LEU A 406 15.73 14.73 -2.22
C LEU A 406 16.83 15.65 -1.67
N ASP A 407 17.36 16.56 -2.49
CA ASP A 407 18.40 17.51 -2.11
C ASP A 407 17.97 18.42 -0.94
N GLU A 408 16.76 18.98 -0.99
CA GLU A 408 16.22 19.83 0.08
C GLU A 408 15.90 19.05 1.37
N LEU A 409 15.69 17.74 1.27
CA LEU A 409 15.32 16.85 2.37
C LEU A 409 16.53 16.06 2.91
N ALA A 410 17.74 16.31 2.42
CA ALA A 410 18.93 15.54 2.76
C ALA A 410 19.21 15.49 4.27
N GLN A 411 18.95 16.58 4.99
CA GLN A 411 19.12 16.70 6.44
C GLN A 411 17.88 16.26 7.24
N GLN A 412 16.80 15.88 6.58
CA GLN A 412 15.59 15.43 7.26
C GLN A 412 15.74 13.99 7.73
N ARG A 413 15.31 13.71 8.97
CA ARG A 413 15.30 12.33 9.49
C ARG A 413 14.31 11.46 8.72
N VAL A 414 14.69 10.21 8.49
CA VAL A 414 13.85 9.20 7.79
C VAL A 414 12.46 9.06 8.43
N SER A 415 12.37 9.17 9.77
CA SER A 415 11.07 9.11 10.47
C SER A 415 10.09 10.22 10.09
N ARG A 416 10.57 11.35 9.56
CA ARG A 416 9.75 12.50 9.18
C ARG A 416 9.42 12.55 7.70
N LEU A 417 9.99 11.66 6.91
CA LEU A 417 9.76 11.55 5.49
C LEU A 417 8.43 10.82 5.21
N SER A 418 7.74 11.23 4.16
CA SER A 418 6.60 10.49 3.59
C SER A 418 7.04 9.12 3.10
N MET A 419 6.10 8.23 2.81
CA MET A 419 6.42 6.89 2.30
C MET A 419 7.16 6.96 0.96
N GLY A 420 6.73 7.84 0.03
CA GLY A 420 7.40 8.02 -1.27
C GLY A 420 8.83 8.59 -1.12
N GLU A 421 9.04 9.53 -0.20
CA GLU A 421 10.38 10.05 0.08
C GLU A 421 11.29 8.98 0.71
N ARG A 422 10.78 8.18 1.65
CA ARG A 422 11.52 7.02 2.20
C ARG A 422 11.89 6.02 1.11
N GLN A 423 10.97 5.75 0.19
CA GLN A 423 11.27 4.87 -0.95
C GLN A 423 12.41 5.44 -1.81
N ARG A 424 12.38 6.74 -2.10
CA ARG A 424 13.47 7.40 -2.83
C ARG A 424 14.79 7.41 -2.06
N VAL A 425 14.78 7.53 -0.72
CA VAL A 425 15.99 7.34 0.11
C VAL A 425 16.52 5.91 0.00
N ALA A 426 15.65 4.89 0.01
CA ALA A 426 16.06 3.50 -0.16
C ALA A 426 16.69 3.25 -1.54
N VAL A 427 16.14 3.88 -2.59
CA VAL A 427 16.71 3.86 -3.94
C VAL A 427 18.08 4.56 -3.97
N ALA A 428 18.19 5.76 -3.38
CA ALA A 428 19.45 6.49 -3.28
C ALA A 428 20.52 5.67 -2.55
N ARG A 429 20.16 5.05 -1.42
CA ARG A 429 21.05 4.15 -0.66
C ARG A 429 21.57 2.99 -1.52
N ALA A 430 20.71 2.39 -2.33
CA ALA A 430 21.08 1.27 -3.19
C ALA A 430 21.96 1.71 -4.37
N LEU A 431 21.71 2.92 -4.92
CA LEU A 431 22.44 3.48 -6.07
C LEU A 431 23.78 4.12 -5.71
N ALA A 432 23.97 4.54 -4.45
CA ALA A 432 25.14 5.31 -4.01
C ALA A 432 26.49 4.63 -4.35
N ALA A 433 26.51 3.30 -4.29
CA ALA A 433 27.69 2.51 -4.64
C ALA A 433 27.83 2.26 -6.16
N ARG A 434 27.02 2.88 -7.01
CA ARG A 434 27.00 2.72 -8.48
C ARG A 434 26.96 1.24 -8.91
N PRO A 435 25.94 0.49 -8.47
CA PRO A 435 25.82 -0.92 -8.81
C PRO A 435 25.65 -1.09 -10.33
N LYS A 436 26.06 -2.25 -10.86
CA LYS A 436 25.78 -2.64 -12.25
C LYS A 436 24.38 -3.21 -12.41
N LEU A 437 23.85 -3.80 -11.33
CA LEU A 437 22.52 -4.40 -11.25
C LEU A 437 21.77 -3.84 -10.03
N LEU A 438 20.62 -3.20 -10.23
CA LEU A 438 19.72 -2.78 -9.18
C LEU A 438 18.48 -3.68 -9.21
N LEU A 439 18.19 -4.31 -8.09
CA LEU A 439 17.03 -5.18 -7.90
C LEU A 439 16.05 -4.49 -6.95
N ALA A 440 14.80 -4.31 -7.35
CA ALA A 440 13.78 -3.66 -6.54
C ALA A 440 12.56 -4.57 -6.42
N ASP A 441 12.17 -4.90 -5.20
CA ASP A 441 11.04 -5.75 -4.90
C ASP A 441 9.84 -4.90 -4.48
N GLU A 442 8.77 -4.91 -5.32
CA GLU A 442 7.52 -4.15 -5.16
C GLU A 442 7.76 -2.68 -4.74
N PRO A 443 8.56 -1.91 -5.50
CA PRO A 443 9.00 -0.58 -5.08
C PRO A 443 7.87 0.46 -5.04
N THR A 444 6.70 0.16 -5.59
CA THR A 444 5.52 1.04 -5.64
C THR A 444 4.33 0.55 -4.82
N ALA A 445 4.40 -0.64 -4.20
CA ALA A 445 3.27 -1.31 -3.55
C ALA A 445 2.56 -0.50 -2.43
N ARG A 446 3.17 0.57 -1.92
CA ARG A 446 2.61 1.43 -0.86
C ARG A 446 2.50 2.89 -1.28
N LEU A 447 2.59 3.14 -2.57
CA LEU A 447 2.54 4.47 -3.16
C LEU A 447 1.19 4.68 -3.85
N ASP A 448 0.72 5.92 -3.88
CA ASP A 448 -0.36 6.29 -4.78
C ASP A 448 0.15 6.32 -6.24
N GLU A 449 -0.76 6.36 -7.19
CA GLU A 449 -0.45 6.30 -8.63
C GLU A 449 0.53 7.38 -9.08
N ALA A 450 0.42 8.61 -8.56
CA ALA A 450 1.32 9.71 -8.92
C ALA A 450 2.75 9.45 -8.45
N ASN A 451 2.93 8.98 -7.21
CA ASN A 451 4.24 8.60 -6.69
C ASN A 451 4.78 7.33 -7.36
N ALA A 452 3.92 6.35 -7.69
CA ALA A 452 4.31 5.17 -8.46
C ALA A 452 4.85 5.55 -9.84
N ARG A 453 4.16 6.45 -10.55
CA ARG A 453 4.58 7.00 -11.85
C ARG A 453 5.90 7.77 -11.75
N ALA A 454 6.08 8.54 -10.68
CA ALA A 454 7.34 9.24 -10.42
C ALA A 454 8.53 8.28 -10.19
N VAL A 455 8.30 7.18 -9.45
CA VAL A 455 9.33 6.13 -9.23
C VAL A 455 9.62 5.37 -10.53
N GLY A 456 8.62 5.06 -11.34
CA GLY A 456 8.79 4.41 -12.65
C GLY A 456 9.66 5.24 -13.59
N ARG A 457 9.36 6.54 -13.73
CA ARG A 457 10.18 7.49 -14.50
C ARG A 457 11.61 7.57 -13.96
N LEU A 458 11.76 7.74 -12.64
CA LEU A 458 13.08 7.80 -11.99
C LEU A 458 13.91 6.56 -12.32
N PHE A 459 13.35 5.37 -12.25
CA PHE A 459 14.06 4.13 -12.59
C PHE A 459 14.44 4.07 -14.07
N ALA A 460 13.56 4.45 -14.97
CA ALA A 460 13.86 4.48 -16.39
C ALA A 460 14.97 5.49 -16.73
N GLU A 461 14.92 6.70 -16.14
CA GLU A 461 15.96 7.72 -16.30
C GLU A 461 17.30 7.28 -15.70
N LEU A 462 17.29 6.72 -14.50
CA LEU A 462 18.49 6.20 -13.85
C LEU A 462 19.14 5.06 -14.65
N ALA A 463 18.35 4.12 -15.15
CA ALA A 463 18.86 3.08 -16.03
C ALA A 463 19.59 3.68 -17.24
N ALA A 464 18.93 4.58 -17.96
CA ALA A 464 19.47 5.19 -19.17
C ALA A 464 20.73 6.06 -18.90
N THR A 465 20.74 6.83 -17.81
CA THR A 465 21.84 7.78 -17.53
C THR A 465 23.06 7.14 -16.86
N THR A 466 22.84 6.14 -15.99
CA THR A 466 23.92 5.49 -15.25
C THR A 466 24.44 4.22 -15.91
N GLY A 467 23.72 3.69 -16.90
CA GLY A 467 24.03 2.39 -17.51
C GLY A 467 23.77 1.20 -16.57
N THR A 468 23.04 1.41 -15.46
CA THR A 468 22.67 0.34 -14.52
C THR A 468 21.55 -0.51 -15.13
N ALA A 469 21.63 -1.84 -15.05
CA ALA A 469 20.49 -2.70 -15.29
C ALA A 469 19.56 -2.63 -14.07
N ILE A 470 18.30 -2.21 -14.25
CA ILE A 470 17.32 -2.12 -13.17
C ILE A 470 16.25 -3.19 -13.39
N VAL A 471 15.98 -3.99 -12.38
CA VAL A 471 15.00 -5.09 -12.42
C VAL A 471 14.02 -4.88 -11.28
N CYS A 472 12.76 -4.68 -11.60
CA CYS A 472 11.68 -4.49 -10.64
C CYS A 472 10.74 -5.70 -10.65
N ALA A 473 10.59 -6.37 -9.52
CA ALA A 473 9.48 -7.28 -9.31
C ALA A 473 8.24 -6.44 -8.97
N THR A 474 7.18 -6.56 -9.76
CA THR A 474 5.97 -5.75 -9.54
C THR A 474 4.74 -6.36 -10.20
N HIS A 475 3.58 -6.00 -9.69
CA HIS A 475 2.27 -6.18 -10.32
C HIS A 475 1.60 -4.84 -10.68
N ASP A 476 2.30 -3.73 -10.44
CA ASP A 476 1.80 -2.37 -10.67
C ASP A 476 1.88 -2.02 -12.17
N PRO A 477 0.72 -1.82 -12.85
CA PRO A 477 0.70 -1.50 -14.28
C PRO A 477 1.46 -0.22 -14.60
N VAL A 478 1.44 0.77 -13.70
CA VAL A 478 2.13 2.04 -13.88
C VAL A 478 3.64 1.86 -14.00
N LEU A 479 4.22 0.98 -13.17
CA LEU A 479 5.65 0.69 -13.26
C LEU A 479 6.00 -0.14 -14.50
N ILE A 480 5.11 -1.06 -14.89
CA ILE A 480 5.28 -1.92 -16.08
C ILE A 480 5.31 -1.06 -17.35
N GLU A 481 4.48 0.00 -17.46
CA GLU A 481 4.48 0.93 -18.61
C GLU A 481 5.83 1.60 -18.85
N HIS A 482 6.64 1.79 -17.80
CA HIS A 482 7.99 2.37 -17.91
C HIS A 482 9.08 1.34 -18.21
N ALA A 483 8.78 0.03 -18.13
CA ALA A 483 9.75 -1.03 -18.38
C ALA A 483 9.93 -1.26 -19.88
N ARG A 484 11.18 -1.47 -20.31
CA ARG A 484 11.54 -1.81 -21.70
C ARG A 484 11.52 -3.31 -21.97
N PHE A 485 11.51 -4.11 -20.94
CA PHE A 485 11.51 -5.56 -21.02
C PHE A 485 10.66 -6.14 -19.89
N GLU A 486 9.77 -7.06 -20.22
CA GLU A 486 8.91 -7.73 -19.27
C GLU A 486 9.25 -9.21 -19.20
N VAL A 487 9.37 -9.72 -17.96
CA VAL A 487 9.58 -11.14 -17.65
C VAL A 487 8.33 -11.65 -16.94
N PRO A 488 7.38 -12.23 -17.66
CA PRO A 488 6.18 -12.77 -17.05
C PRO A 488 6.49 -14.10 -16.34
N LEU A 489 6.24 -14.17 -15.03
CA LEU A 489 6.27 -15.41 -14.26
C LEU A 489 4.85 -15.96 -14.15
N GLY A 490 4.58 -17.06 -14.85
CA GLY A 490 3.31 -17.79 -14.75
C GLY A 490 3.24 -18.60 -13.47
N THR A 491 2.02 -18.78 -12.93
CA THR A 491 1.77 -19.85 -11.95
C THR A 491 1.94 -21.18 -12.67
N LEU A 492 2.85 -22.04 -12.20
CA LEU A 492 2.88 -23.42 -12.66
C LEU A 492 1.53 -24.04 -12.30
N ALA A 493 0.76 -24.43 -13.31
CA ALA A 493 -0.44 -25.24 -13.09
C ALA A 493 -0.04 -26.47 -12.26
N GLN A 494 -0.69 -26.64 -11.11
CA GLN A 494 -0.52 -27.80 -10.21
C GLN A 494 -0.99 -29.08 -10.90
#